data_81dd2a8e8125124f796c70c4d1533c46
#
_entry.id   81dd2a8e8125124f796c70c4d1533c46
#
_cell.length_a   1.000
_cell.length_b   1.000
_cell.length_c   1.000
_cell.angle_alpha   90.00
_cell.angle_beta   90.00
_cell.angle_gamma   90.00
#
_symmetry.space_group_name_H-M   'P 1'
#
loop_
_entity.id
_entity.type
_entity.pdbx_description
1 polymer ?
#
loop_
_entity_poly.entity_id
_entity_poly.type
_entity_poly.pdbx_seq_one_letter_code
_entity_poly.pdbx_strand_id
1 'polypeptide(L)'
;LVVSERWIRDRITGLVLNLFLAHYGNYAIASYGISFRLVQFPELIIMGLAEGVVPLIAYNFVANKIRMRKVIEVVIMSIGIIFIVCMTIVLLFGHSLVQLFSTDPQIVSLATFILKVTMTSLLLNGIGFLFTGMLQATGQGRGATIMALAQGLIIIPVLFILNALFGLTGVVWSLLIAETICSLLAMFIVYVLRNKLTVDTQALVEE
;
A
#
# COMPACT_ATOMS: atom_id res chain seq x y z
N LEU A 1 -10.12 0.13 -16.84
CA LEU A 1 -9.71 1.51 -16.53
C LEU A 1 -8.85 1.55 -15.27
N VAL A 2 -9.27 0.99 -14.14
CA VAL A 2 -8.53 1.07 -12.86
C VAL A 2 -7.16 0.38 -12.89
N VAL A 3 -7.00 -0.72 -13.62
CA VAL A 3 -5.72 -1.43 -13.74
C VAL A 3 -4.70 -0.59 -14.53
N SER A 4 -5.13 0.12 -15.58
CA SER A 4 -4.25 0.99 -16.35
C SER A 4 -3.81 2.24 -15.57
N GLU A 5 -4.70 2.79 -14.73
CA GLU A 5 -4.40 3.95 -13.89
C GLU A 5 -3.34 3.64 -12.82
N ARG A 6 -3.42 2.46 -12.17
CA ARG A 6 -2.41 2.00 -11.21
C ARG A 6 -1.03 1.87 -11.86
N TRP A 7 -0.98 1.25 -13.03
CA TRP A 7 0.27 1.01 -13.74
C TRP A 7 0.99 2.32 -14.13
N ILE A 8 0.22 3.31 -14.59
CA ILE A 8 0.75 4.64 -14.91
C ILE A 8 1.24 5.34 -13.63
N ARG A 9 0.46 5.28 -12.55
CA ARG A 9 0.83 5.84 -11.25
C ARG A 9 2.15 5.29 -10.73
N ASP A 10 2.28 3.95 -10.69
CA ASP A 10 3.47 3.29 -10.15
C ASP A 10 4.72 3.62 -10.98
N ARG A 11 4.55 3.79 -12.28
CA ARG A 11 5.61 4.26 -13.19
C ARG A 11 6.02 5.70 -12.90
N ILE A 12 5.07 6.61 -12.75
CA ILE A 12 5.34 8.02 -12.47
C ILE A 12 6.00 8.15 -11.09
N THR A 13 5.46 7.50 -10.08
CA THR A 13 6.04 7.49 -8.73
C THR A 13 7.46 6.94 -8.73
N GLY A 14 7.69 5.83 -9.41
CA GLY A 14 9.03 5.25 -9.54
C GLY A 14 10.00 6.14 -10.28
N LEU A 15 9.56 6.84 -11.34
CA LEU A 15 10.42 7.80 -12.06
C LEU A 15 10.79 9.00 -11.19
N VAL A 16 9.82 9.62 -10.51
CA VAL A 16 10.05 10.76 -9.61
C VAL A 16 11.01 10.35 -8.49
N LEU A 17 10.76 9.21 -7.85
CA LEU A 17 11.61 8.70 -6.78
C LEU A 17 13.04 8.43 -7.26
N ASN A 18 13.19 7.81 -8.43
CA ASN A 18 14.52 7.57 -9.01
C ASN A 18 15.28 8.88 -9.34
N LEU A 19 14.58 9.94 -9.79
CA LEU A 19 15.19 11.24 -10.00
C LEU A 19 15.73 11.84 -8.69
N PHE A 20 14.99 11.73 -7.59
CA PHE A 20 15.48 12.17 -6.28
C PHE A 20 16.66 11.33 -5.79
N LEU A 21 16.58 10.00 -5.92
CA LEU A 21 17.66 9.10 -5.52
C LEU A 21 18.92 9.30 -6.36
N ALA A 22 18.79 9.62 -7.66
CA ALA A 22 19.91 9.91 -8.54
C ALA A 22 20.74 11.11 -8.08
N HIS A 23 20.11 12.09 -7.43
CA HIS A 23 20.81 13.23 -6.84
C HIS A 23 21.80 12.83 -5.75
N TYR A 24 21.51 11.73 -5.04
CA TYR A 24 22.37 11.21 -3.97
C TYR A 24 23.42 10.21 -4.45
N GLY A 25 23.35 9.79 -5.71
CA GLY A 25 24.32 8.90 -6.35
C GLY A 25 23.82 7.48 -6.60
N ASN A 26 24.64 6.73 -7.32
CA ASN A 26 24.28 5.37 -7.76
C ASN A 26 24.02 4.37 -6.60
N TYR A 27 24.69 4.57 -5.45
CA TYR A 27 24.49 3.71 -4.28
C TYR A 27 23.07 3.83 -3.73
N ALA A 28 22.44 5.04 -3.79
CA ALA A 28 21.09 5.25 -3.32
C ALA A 28 20.05 4.55 -4.23
N ILE A 29 20.24 4.63 -5.55
CA ILE A 29 19.40 3.92 -6.53
C ILE A 29 19.54 2.40 -6.35
N ALA A 30 20.77 1.89 -6.21
CA ALA A 30 21.02 0.47 -6.01
C ALA A 30 20.37 -0.04 -4.72
N SER A 31 20.52 0.71 -3.61
CA SER A 31 19.95 0.38 -2.32
C SER A 31 18.43 0.32 -2.35
N TYR A 32 17.79 1.29 -2.99
CA TYR A 32 16.34 1.30 -3.19
C TYR A 32 15.89 0.13 -4.07
N GLY A 33 16.58 -0.13 -5.18
CA GLY A 33 16.26 -1.22 -6.10
C GLY A 33 16.30 -2.60 -5.44
N ILE A 34 17.28 -2.86 -4.57
CA ILE A 34 17.38 -4.11 -3.79
C ILE A 34 16.20 -4.21 -2.80
N SER A 35 15.99 -3.16 -2.01
CA SER A 35 14.93 -3.13 -1.01
C SER A 35 13.55 -3.29 -1.64
N PHE A 36 13.28 -2.60 -2.74
CA PHE A 36 12.02 -2.66 -3.47
C PHE A 36 11.71 -4.09 -3.97
N ARG A 37 12.71 -4.80 -4.52
CA ARG A 37 12.53 -6.19 -4.96
C ARG A 37 12.18 -7.13 -3.81
N LEU A 38 12.78 -6.93 -2.64
CA LEU A 38 12.50 -7.75 -1.46
C LEU A 38 11.10 -7.49 -0.89
N VAL A 39 10.64 -6.23 -0.90
CA VAL A 39 9.29 -5.86 -0.43
C VAL A 39 8.21 -6.25 -1.43
N GLN A 40 8.51 -6.22 -2.72
CA GLN A 40 7.55 -6.52 -3.78
C GLN A 40 6.95 -7.93 -3.65
N PHE A 41 7.72 -8.90 -3.16
CA PHE A 41 7.22 -10.27 -3.01
C PHE A 41 6.06 -10.38 -2.01
N PRO A 42 6.17 -9.96 -0.73
CA PRO A 42 5.03 -9.95 0.19
C PRO A 42 3.93 -8.97 -0.23
N GLU A 43 4.27 -7.86 -0.88
CA GLU A 43 3.29 -6.91 -1.40
C GLU A 43 2.36 -7.55 -2.44
N LEU A 44 2.89 -8.33 -3.38
CA LEU A 44 2.09 -9.05 -4.37
C LEU A 44 1.15 -10.07 -3.73
N ILE A 45 1.57 -10.74 -2.64
CA ILE A 45 0.69 -11.67 -1.90
C ILE A 45 -0.47 -10.91 -1.26
N ILE A 46 -0.19 -9.80 -0.59
CA ILE A 46 -1.20 -8.97 0.07
C ILE A 46 -2.16 -8.35 -0.97
N MET A 47 -1.63 -7.83 -2.07
CA MET A 47 -2.42 -7.29 -3.17
C MET A 47 -3.32 -8.36 -3.79
N GLY A 48 -2.78 -9.55 -4.06
CA GLY A 48 -3.54 -10.68 -4.58
C GLY A 48 -4.67 -11.11 -3.65
N LEU A 49 -4.41 -11.12 -2.33
CA LEU A 49 -5.43 -11.39 -1.32
C LEU A 49 -6.52 -10.30 -1.32
N ALA A 50 -6.14 -9.02 -1.29
CA ALA A 50 -7.07 -7.90 -1.25
C ALA A 50 -7.93 -7.81 -2.51
N GLU A 51 -7.36 -8.04 -3.69
CA GLU A 51 -8.09 -8.03 -4.97
C GLU A 51 -8.91 -9.31 -5.19
N GLY A 52 -8.39 -10.46 -4.75
CA GLY A 52 -9.07 -11.74 -4.87
C GLY A 52 -10.39 -11.82 -4.11
N VAL A 53 -10.57 -11.04 -3.04
CA VAL A 53 -11.82 -11.00 -2.26
C VAL A 53 -12.84 -9.97 -2.77
N VAL A 54 -12.48 -9.11 -3.73
CA VAL A 54 -13.37 -8.08 -4.28
C VAL A 54 -14.69 -8.67 -4.81
N PRO A 55 -14.70 -9.77 -5.60
CA PRO A 55 -15.94 -10.40 -6.04
C PRO A 55 -16.79 -10.93 -4.88
N LEU A 56 -16.13 -11.49 -3.84
CA LEU A 56 -16.82 -12.00 -2.65
C LEU A 56 -17.44 -10.86 -1.82
N ILE A 57 -16.76 -9.73 -1.72
CA ILE A 57 -17.31 -8.53 -1.09
C ILE A 57 -18.52 -8.01 -1.88
N ALA A 58 -18.42 -7.93 -3.22
CA ALA A 58 -19.50 -7.48 -4.08
C ALA A 58 -20.75 -8.37 -3.93
N TYR A 59 -20.59 -9.69 -3.97
CA TYR A 59 -21.67 -10.64 -3.76
C TYR A 59 -22.33 -10.50 -2.40
N ASN A 60 -21.55 -10.44 -1.33
CA ASN A 60 -22.07 -10.34 0.03
C ASN A 60 -22.62 -8.95 0.36
N PHE A 61 -22.22 -7.91 -0.34
CA PHE A 61 -22.78 -6.57 -0.19
C PHE A 61 -24.29 -6.54 -0.49
N VAL A 62 -24.73 -7.31 -1.49
CA VAL A 62 -26.15 -7.45 -1.86
C VAL A 62 -26.82 -8.57 -1.04
N ALA A 63 -26.16 -9.72 -0.90
CA ALA A 63 -26.77 -10.92 -0.31
C ALA A 63 -26.78 -10.92 1.22
N ASN A 64 -25.69 -10.53 1.88
CA ASN A 64 -25.58 -10.59 3.36
C ASN A 64 -24.43 -9.72 3.88
N LYS A 65 -24.76 -8.56 4.41
CA LYS A 65 -23.78 -7.59 4.95
C LYS A 65 -23.00 -8.09 6.16
N ILE A 66 -23.58 -8.98 6.96
CA ILE A 66 -22.87 -9.59 8.10
C ILE A 66 -21.73 -10.48 7.59
N ARG A 67 -21.99 -11.26 6.53
CA ARG A 67 -20.95 -12.07 5.88
C ARG A 67 -19.89 -11.19 5.22
N MET A 68 -20.29 -10.09 4.58
CA MET A 68 -19.34 -9.12 4.03
C MET A 68 -18.36 -8.61 5.08
N ARG A 69 -18.85 -8.20 6.25
CA ARG A 69 -18.00 -7.75 7.37
C ARG A 69 -17.03 -8.84 7.82
N LYS A 70 -17.50 -10.07 7.99
CA LYS A 70 -16.64 -11.20 8.36
C LYS A 70 -15.55 -11.46 7.33
N VAL A 71 -15.86 -11.34 6.03
CA VAL A 71 -14.85 -11.45 4.96
C VAL A 71 -13.78 -10.39 5.13
N ILE A 72 -14.18 -9.14 5.32
CA ILE A 72 -13.24 -8.01 5.52
C ILE A 72 -12.37 -8.24 6.76
N GLU A 73 -12.95 -8.64 7.88
CA GLU A 73 -12.22 -8.95 9.12
C GLU A 73 -11.18 -10.06 8.91
N VAL A 74 -11.56 -11.15 8.24
CA VAL A 74 -10.63 -12.26 7.94
C VAL A 74 -9.49 -11.77 7.06
N VAL A 75 -9.76 -10.94 6.06
CA VAL A 75 -8.72 -10.41 5.17
C VAL A 75 -7.77 -9.48 5.93
N ILE A 76 -8.29 -8.59 6.79
CA ILE A 76 -7.46 -7.71 7.63
C ILE A 76 -6.56 -8.55 8.55
N MET A 77 -7.10 -9.60 9.19
CA MET A 77 -6.29 -10.51 10.01
C MET A 77 -5.21 -11.22 9.18
N SER A 78 -5.56 -11.69 7.98
CA SER A 78 -4.61 -12.35 7.08
C SER A 78 -3.48 -11.41 6.65
N ILE A 79 -3.80 -10.16 6.29
CA ILE A 79 -2.81 -9.11 5.99
C ILE A 79 -1.91 -8.87 7.20
N GLY A 80 -2.48 -8.78 8.40
CA GLY A 80 -1.74 -8.61 9.65
C GLY A 80 -0.78 -9.77 9.93
N ILE A 81 -1.22 -11.02 9.72
CA ILE A 81 -0.36 -12.21 9.89
C ILE A 81 0.78 -12.20 8.89
N ILE A 82 0.51 -11.96 7.60
CA ILE A 82 1.53 -11.88 6.55
C ILE A 82 2.54 -10.78 6.90
N PHE A 83 2.06 -9.60 7.31
CA PHE A 83 2.91 -8.49 7.73
C PHE A 83 3.83 -8.88 8.90
N ILE A 84 3.28 -9.47 9.97
CA ILE A 84 4.06 -9.87 11.15
C ILE A 84 5.14 -10.88 10.77
N VAL A 85 4.80 -11.90 9.99
CA VAL A 85 5.76 -12.90 9.52
C VAL A 85 6.88 -12.25 8.70
N CYS A 86 6.53 -11.46 7.69
CA CYS A 86 7.51 -10.81 6.82
C CYS A 86 8.37 -9.79 7.57
N MET A 87 7.75 -9.00 8.46
CA MET A 87 8.48 -8.03 9.29
C MET A 87 9.45 -8.72 10.25
N THR A 88 9.06 -9.83 10.86
CA THR A 88 9.95 -10.65 11.71
C THR A 88 11.15 -11.15 10.91
N ILE A 89 10.92 -11.67 9.71
CA ILE A 89 12.01 -12.11 8.81
C ILE A 89 12.96 -10.96 8.49
N VAL A 90 12.43 -9.77 8.16
CA VAL A 90 13.24 -8.59 7.84
C VAL A 90 14.00 -8.06 9.06
N LEU A 91 13.42 -8.12 10.26
CA LEU A 91 14.11 -7.69 11.46
C LEU A 91 15.26 -8.62 11.83
N LEU A 92 15.08 -9.93 11.69
CA LEU A 92 16.09 -10.94 12.03
C LEU A 92 17.15 -11.11 10.93
N PHE A 93 16.74 -11.14 9.68
CA PHE A 93 17.60 -11.53 8.56
C PHE A 93 17.76 -10.43 7.50
N GLY A 94 17.17 -9.22 7.66
CA GLY A 94 17.16 -8.18 6.63
C GLY A 94 18.55 -7.78 6.15
N HIS A 95 19.53 -7.70 7.04
CA HIS A 95 20.92 -7.44 6.66
C HIS A 95 21.49 -8.55 5.76
N SER A 96 21.31 -9.80 6.15
CA SER A 96 21.78 -10.97 5.38
C SER A 96 21.05 -11.11 4.04
N LEU A 97 19.75 -10.82 4.01
CA LEU A 97 18.97 -10.82 2.75
C LEU A 97 19.51 -9.79 1.76
N VAL A 98 19.85 -8.59 2.23
CA VAL A 98 20.43 -7.55 1.38
C VAL A 98 21.84 -7.92 0.92
N GLN A 99 22.63 -8.56 1.78
CA GLN A 99 23.99 -9.03 1.42
C GLN A 99 24.02 -10.07 0.28
N LEU A 100 22.92 -10.77 0.03
CA LEU A 100 22.82 -11.67 -1.15
C LEU A 100 22.86 -10.90 -2.49
N PHE A 101 22.56 -9.61 -2.48
CA PHE A 101 22.50 -8.77 -3.68
C PHE A 101 23.68 -7.80 -3.82
N SER A 102 24.35 -7.45 -2.73
CA SER A 102 25.51 -6.54 -2.72
C SER A 102 26.42 -6.79 -1.53
N THR A 103 27.73 -6.68 -1.77
CA THR A 103 28.76 -6.76 -0.74
C THR A 103 29.25 -5.39 -0.29
N ASP A 104 28.83 -4.31 -0.94
CA ASP A 104 29.20 -2.94 -0.58
C ASP A 104 28.55 -2.52 0.74
N PRO A 105 29.33 -2.18 1.78
CA PRO A 105 28.79 -1.81 3.10
C PRO A 105 27.84 -0.62 3.08
N GLN A 106 28.07 0.35 2.20
CA GLN A 106 27.20 1.53 2.07
C GLN A 106 25.83 1.14 1.50
N ILE A 107 25.82 0.32 0.45
CA ILE A 107 24.60 -0.19 -0.17
C ILE A 107 23.84 -1.07 0.81
N VAL A 108 24.53 -1.99 1.49
CA VAL A 108 23.90 -2.91 2.44
C VAL A 108 23.27 -2.19 3.61
N SER A 109 23.95 -1.20 4.19
CA SER A 109 23.42 -0.42 5.31
C SER A 109 22.17 0.36 4.91
N LEU A 110 22.25 1.12 3.81
CA LEU A 110 21.14 1.93 3.32
C LEU A 110 19.96 1.06 2.85
N ALA A 111 20.22 -0.01 2.11
CA ALA A 111 19.18 -0.91 1.66
C ALA A 111 18.46 -1.61 2.82
N THR A 112 19.19 -2.01 3.86
CA THR A 112 18.57 -2.59 5.08
C THR A 112 17.67 -1.57 5.78
N PHE A 113 18.07 -0.30 5.83
CA PHE A 113 17.23 0.77 6.38
C PHE A 113 15.98 0.99 5.54
N ILE A 114 16.11 1.14 4.22
CA ILE A 114 14.99 1.29 3.28
C ILE A 114 14.04 0.09 3.40
N LEU A 115 14.58 -1.13 3.43
CA LEU A 115 13.81 -2.37 3.55
C LEU A 115 12.93 -2.38 4.82
N LYS A 116 13.46 -1.97 5.97
CA LYS A 116 12.70 -1.90 7.22
C LYS A 116 11.58 -0.87 7.16
N VAL A 117 11.86 0.32 6.61
CA VAL A 117 10.86 1.40 6.48
C VAL A 117 9.74 1.01 5.52
N THR A 118 10.10 0.50 4.34
CA THR A 118 9.12 0.07 3.33
C THR A 118 8.34 -1.17 3.76
N MET A 119 8.96 -2.10 4.49
CA MET A 119 8.24 -3.23 5.06
C MET A 119 7.22 -2.77 6.11
N THR A 120 7.52 -1.72 6.90
CA THR A 120 6.55 -1.15 7.85
C THR A 120 5.34 -0.54 7.13
N SER A 121 5.52 0.07 5.96
CA SER A 121 4.40 0.63 5.17
C SER A 121 3.50 -0.45 4.54
N LEU A 122 3.97 -1.68 4.43
CA LEU A 122 3.25 -2.79 3.80
C LEU A 122 1.88 -3.08 4.44
N LEU A 123 1.79 -2.97 5.77
CA LEU A 123 0.51 -3.15 6.50
C LEU A 123 -0.51 -2.08 6.07
N LEU A 124 -0.08 -0.83 6.02
CA LEU A 124 -0.92 0.31 5.67
C LEU A 124 -1.34 0.25 4.19
N ASN A 125 -0.41 -0.11 3.33
CA ASN A 125 -0.64 -0.33 1.91
C ASN A 125 -1.69 -1.44 1.68
N GLY A 126 -1.56 -2.58 2.36
CA GLY A 126 -2.51 -3.69 2.29
C GLY A 126 -3.93 -3.32 2.72
N ILE A 127 -4.06 -2.53 3.80
CA ILE A 127 -5.36 -1.99 4.24
C ILE A 127 -5.92 -1.02 3.20
N GLY A 128 -5.07 -0.17 2.61
CA GLY A 128 -5.44 0.74 1.53
C GLY A 128 -5.97 0.00 0.29
N PHE A 129 -5.31 -1.08 -0.12
CA PHE A 129 -5.77 -1.93 -1.23
C PHE A 129 -7.14 -2.57 -0.93
N LEU A 130 -7.32 -3.12 0.26
CA LEU A 130 -8.58 -3.74 0.67
C LEU A 130 -9.74 -2.74 0.63
N PHE A 131 -9.56 -1.55 1.22
CA PHE A 131 -10.62 -0.54 1.23
C PHE A 131 -10.90 0.05 -0.15
N THR A 132 -9.89 0.23 -0.99
CA THR A 132 -10.09 0.64 -2.38
C THR A 132 -10.87 -0.43 -3.15
N GLY A 133 -10.52 -1.70 -2.99
CA GLY A 133 -11.26 -2.83 -3.56
C GLY A 133 -12.70 -2.91 -3.06
N MET A 134 -12.93 -2.66 -1.76
CA MET A 134 -14.27 -2.61 -1.17
C MET A 134 -15.12 -1.48 -1.77
N LEU A 135 -14.57 -0.28 -1.95
CA LEU A 135 -15.26 0.83 -2.60
C LEU A 135 -15.64 0.51 -4.06
N GLN A 136 -14.77 -0.20 -4.78
CA GLN A 136 -15.06 -0.69 -6.13
C GLN A 136 -16.18 -1.74 -6.12
N ALA A 137 -16.09 -2.71 -5.23
CA ALA A 137 -17.05 -3.81 -5.08
C ALA A 137 -18.46 -3.34 -4.73
N THR A 138 -18.57 -2.25 -3.98
CA THR A 138 -19.84 -1.69 -3.51
C THR A 138 -20.41 -0.59 -4.42
N GLY A 139 -19.82 -0.41 -5.62
CA GLY A 139 -20.29 0.59 -6.60
C GLY A 139 -19.97 2.05 -6.23
N GLN A 140 -19.13 2.28 -5.20
CA GLN A 140 -18.69 3.61 -4.78
C GLN A 140 -17.54 4.13 -5.68
N GLY A 141 -17.78 4.19 -7.00
CA GLY A 141 -16.77 4.54 -8.00
C GLY A 141 -16.05 5.86 -7.73
N ARG A 142 -16.76 6.89 -7.25
CA ARG A 142 -16.16 8.19 -6.89
C ARG A 142 -15.12 8.04 -5.76
N GLY A 143 -15.45 7.28 -4.72
CA GLY A 143 -14.51 7.00 -3.63
C GLY A 143 -13.27 6.24 -4.10
N ALA A 144 -13.47 5.23 -4.94
CA ALA A 144 -12.37 4.46 -5.52
C ALA A 144 -11.46 5.32 -6.42
N THR A 145 -12.03 6.21 -7.25
CA THR A 145 -11.25 7.13 -8.09
C THR A 145 -10.46 8.13 -7.25
N ILE A 146 -11.06 8.71 -6.19
CA ILE A 146 -10.35 9.61 -5.27
C ILE A 146 -9.16 8.87 -4.65
N MET A 147 -9.34 7.62 -4.22
CA MET A 147 -8.26 6.81 -3.66
C MET A 147 -7.14 6.54 -4.67
N ALA A 148 -7.50 6.16 -5.90
CA ALA A 148 -6.53 5.92 -6.96
C ALA A 148 -5.69 7.16 -7.29
N LEU A 149 -6.31 8.34 -7.34
CA LEU A 149 -5.62 9.61 -7.54
C LEU A 149 -4.77 10.01 -6.33
N ALA A 150 -5.30 9.85 -5.12
CA ALA A 150 -4.60 10.21 -3.88
C ALA A 150 -3.30 9.42 -3.73
N GLN A 151 -3.33 8.11 -3.95
CA GLN A 151 -2.14 7.25 -3.88
C GLN A 151 -1.01 7.68 -4.84
N GLY A 152 -1.35 8.24 -6.01
CA GLY A 152 -0.34 8.75 -6.96
C GLY A 152 0.12 10.17 -6.67
N LEU A 153 -0.78 11.03 -6.18
CA LEU A 153 -0.50 12.46 -6.02
C LEU A 153 0.11 12.81 -4.66
N ILE A 154 -0.24 12.11 -3.59
CA ILE A 154 0.21 12.44 -2.22
C ILE A 154 1.70 12.23 -2.05
N ILE A 155 2.28 11.23 -2.70
CA ILE A 155 3.71 10.93 -2.55
C ILE A 155 4.58 12.06 -3.07
N ILE A 156 4.18 12.78 -4.13
CA ILE A 156 4.98 13.83 -4.75
C ILE A 156 5.26 14.99 -3.78
N PRO A 157 4.25 15.68 -3.20
CA PRO A 157 4.51 16.77 -2.26
C PRO A 157 5.18 16.28 -0.97
N VAL A 158 4.84 15.09 -0.47
CA VAL A 158 5.49 14.50 0.71
C VAL A 158 6.98 14.28 0.45
N LEU A 159 7.33 13.75 -0.72
CA LEU A 159 8.71 13.53 -1.13
C LEU A 159 9.49 14.84 -1.20
N PHE A 160 8.92 15.89 -1.85
CA PHE A 160 9.57 17.20 -1.95
C PHE A 160 9.82 17.82 -0.57
N ILE A 161 8.82 17.83 0.31
CA ILE A 161 8.92 18.42 1.64
C ILE A 161 9.95 17.67 2.49
N LEU A 162 9.86 16.34 2.54
CA LEU A 162 10.76 15.54 3.39
C LEU A 162 12.20 15.51 2.84
N ASN A 163 12.37 15.50 1.52
CA ASN A 163 13.69 15.63 0.94
C ASN A 163 14.34 16.99 1.28
N ALA A 164 13.57 18.09 1.25
CA ALA A 164 14.07 19.41 1.61
C ALA A 164 14.47 19.52 3.08
N LEU A 165 13.78 18.82 3.98
CA LEU A 165 14.00 18.88 5.43
C LEU A 165 15.07 17.89 5.90
N PHE A 166 15.10 16.68 5.37
CA PHE A 166 15.89 15.56 5.90
C PHE A 166 16.78 14.86 4.85
N GLY A 167 16.84 15.39 3.63
CA GLY A 167 17.66 14.81 2.56
C GLY A 167 17.27 13.37 2.23
N LEU A 168 18.27 12.52 2.00
CA LEU A 168 18.05 11.10 1.62
C LEU A 168 17.19 10.33 2.64
N THR A 169 17.38 10.56 3.91
CA THR A 169 16.55 9.95 4.97
C THR A 169 15.09 10.36 4.82
N GLY A 170 14.84 11.63 4.46
CA GLY A 170 13.50 12.15 4.18
C GLY A 170 12.85 11.47 2.98
N VAL A 171 13.63 11.20 1.91
CA VAL A 171 13.15 10.44 0.74
C VAL A 171 12.67 9.04 1.16
N VAL A 172 13.40 8.37 2.05
CA VAL A 172 13.00 7.03 2.55
C VAL A 172 11.73 7.11 3.39
N TRP A 173 11.65 8.07 4.33
CA TRP A 173 10.46 8.22 5.17
C TRP A 173 9.23 8.69 4.40
N SER A 174 9.40 9.35 3.24
CA SER A 174 8.28 9.78 2.41
C SER A 174 7.42 8.61 1.93
N LEU A 175 8.01 7.44 1.73
CA LEU A 175 7.28 6.23 1.34
C LEU A 175 6.30 5.80 2.44
N LEU A 176 6.76 5.74 3.69
CA LEU A 176 5.90 5.37 4.82
C LEU A 176 4.83 6.43 5.11
N ILE A 177 5.21 7.71 5.09
CA ILE A 177 4.30 8.81 5.41
C ILE A 177 3.22 8.95 4.33
N ALA A 178 3.57 8.83 3.04
CA ALA A 178 2.59 8.86 1.97
C ALA A 178 1.57 7.71 2.08
N GLU A 179 2.02 6.49 2.35
CA GLU A 179 1.14 5.33 2.57
C GLU A 179 0.26 5.50 3.82
N THR A 180 0.80 6.10 4.88
CA THR A 180 0.02 6.42 6.09
C THR A 180 -1.12 7.39 5.77
N ILE A 181 -0.83 8.47 5.04
CA ILE A 181 -1.84 9.46 4.65
C ILE A 181 -2.90 8.81 3.75
N CYS A 182 -2.49 8.01 2.76
CA CYS A 182 -3.40 7.29 1.87
C CYS A 182 -4.30 6.31 2.63
N SER A 183 -3.74 5.56 3.58
CA SER A 183 -4.49 4.60 4.39
C SER A 183 -5.51 5.30 5.31
N LEU A 184 -5.12 6.42 5.93
CA LEU A 184 -6.04 7.24 6.71
C LEU A 184 -7.16 7.83 5.86
N LEU A 185 -6.84 8.29 4.64
CA LEU A 185 -7.84 8.77 3.68
C LEU A 185 -8.81 7.66 3.28
N ALA A 186 -8.32 6.44 3.05
CA ALA A 186 -9.16 5.28 2.74
C ALA A 186 -10.14 4.99 3.89
N MET A 187 -9.64 4.95 5.13
CA MET A 187 -10.48 4.74 6.31
C MET A 187 -11.51 5.87 6.47
N PHE A 188 -11.12 7.11 6.23
CA PHE A 188 -12.02 8.26 6.31
C PHE A 188 -13.14 8.18 5.25
N ILE A 189 -12.80 7.86 3.99
CA ILE A 189 -13.80 7.71 2.91
C ILE A 189 -14.78 6.58 3.25
N VAL A 190 -14.29 5.44 3.71
CA VAL A 190 -15.15 4.31 4.13
C VAL A 190 -16.03 4.71 5.32
N TYR A 191 -15.48 5.44 6.28
CA TYR A 191 -16.27 5.95 7.42
C TYR A 191 -17.39 6.90 6.99
N VAL A 192 -17.10 7.85 6.10
CA VAL A 192 -18.11 8.79 5.55
C VAL A 192 -19.18 8.06 4.76
N LEU A 193 -18.80 7.05 3.99
CA LEU A 193 -19.70 6.26 3.16
C LEU A 193 -20.37 5.12 3.93
N ARG A 194 -20.09 4.94 5.22
CA ARG A 194 -20.59 3.81 6.03
C ARG A 194 -22.12 3.65 5.95
N ASN A 195 -22.86 4.75 5.96
CA ASN A 195 -24.33 4.72 5.90
C ASN A 195 -24.83 4.13 4.57
N LYS A 196 -24.15 4.43 3.45
CA LYS A 196 -24.44 3.83 2.13
C LYS A 196 -24.02 2.38 2.05
N LEU A 197 -22.99 1.98 2.83
CA LEU A 197 -22.50 0.62 2.92
C LEU A 197 -23.36 -0.25 3.88
N THR A 198 -24.14 0.38 4.77
CA THR A 198 -24.97 -0.27 5.77
C THR A 198 -26.48 -0.19 5.52
N VAL A 199 -26.94 0.61 4.51
CA VAL A 199 -28.37 0.73 4.19
C VAL A 199 -28.99 -0.65 3.94
N ASP A 200 -30.04 -0.96 4.68
CA ASP A 200 -30.74 -2.23 4.63
C ASP A 200 -31.37 -2.47 3.26
N THR A 201 -31.06 -3.62 2.71
CA THR A 201 -31.68 -4.14 1.48
C THR A 201 -33.15 -4.57 1.75
N GLN A 202 -33.63 -4.49 2.99
CA GLN A 202 -35.03 -4.81 3.30
C GLN A 202 -36.04 -3.82 2.69
N ALA A 203 -35.61 -2.58 2.43
CA ALA A 203 -36.48 -1.58 1.79
C ALA A 203 -36.64 -1.76 0.25
N LEU A 204 -35.81 -2.61 -0.38
CA LEU A 204 -35.86 -2.87 -1.83
C LEU A 204 -36.62 -4.17 -2.18
N VAL A 205 -37.12 -4.90 -1.19
CA VAL A 205 -37.89 -6.16 -1.37
C VAL A 205 -39.39 -5.91 -1.16
N GLU A 206 -39.77 -4.72 -0.67
CA GLU A 206 -41.18 -4.35 -0.43
C GLU A 206 -41.78 -3.47 -1.56
N GLU A 207 -41.07 -3.20 -2.67
CA GLU A 207 -41.59 -2.68 -3.92
C GLU A 207 -41.65 -3.78 -5.00
#